data_39b2b38b860cc9941952b248daa6fbe8
#
_entry.id   39b2b38b860cc9941952b248daa6fbe8
#
_cell.length_a   1.000
_cell.length_b   1.000
_cell.length_c   1.000
_cell.angle_alpha   90.00
_cell.angle_beta   90.00
_cell.angle_gamma   90.00
#
_symmetry.space_group_name_H-M   'P 1'
#
loop_
_entity.id
_entity.type
_entity.pdbx_description
1 polymer ?
#
loop_
_entity_poly.entity_id
_entity_poly.type
_entity_poly.pdbx_seq_one_letter_code
_entity_poly.pdbx_strand_id
1 'polypeptide(L)'
;MKNIDCTLYCITNSDGMSEEAFLSKVKGACEGGVTLVQLREKDRSTLSYYELACKVKKITDTYQIPLIIDDRIDVAMAVGCGVHLGAEDMPISVTRDIMGKDAVIGATAKTVEAAIKAEADGADYIGCGAIYPTKTHVKTKITKVEVLNEICNAVSIPVAAIGGLKKDNLSILKDIPIQGVCVVSAIMDAEDTKKASEELLEEVHKILHK
;
A
#
# COMPACT_ATOMS: atom_id res chain seq x y z
N MET A 1 16.48 9.49 -4.32
CA MET A 1 15.29 8.83 -3.78
C MET A 1 14.13 9.07 -4.74
N LYS A 2 13.30 8.07 -5.00
CA LYS A 2 12.07 8.24 -5.76
C LYS A 2 11.05 8.93 -4.88
N ASN A 3 10.34 9.89 -5.45
CA ASN A 3 9.27 10.57 -4.71
C ASN A 3 7.99 9.72 -4.84
N ILE A 4 7.74 8.82 -3.86
CA ILE A 4 6.52 8.01 -3.80
C ILE A 4 5.54 8.71 -2.88
N ASP A 5 4.40 9.10 -3.43
CA ASP A 5 3.32 9.69 -2.65
C ASP A 5 2.45 8.58 -2.04
N CYS A 6 2.66 8.32 -0.75
CA CYS A 6 1.90 7.36 0.05
C CYS A 6 0.75 8.02 0.83
N THR A 7 0.39 9.27 0.55
CA THR A 7 -0.58 10.05 1.35
C THR A 7 -1.85 9.25 1.61
N LEU A 8 -2.52 8.75 0.56
CA LEU A 8 -3.64 7.80 0.69
C LEU A 8 -3.37 6.58 -0.20
N TYR A 9 -2.93 5.50 0.41
CA TYR A 9 -2.53 4.28 -0.26
C TYR A 9 -3.67 3.24 -0.19
N CYS A 10 -4.33 2.98 -1.31
CA CYS A 10 -5.39 1.98 -1.41
C CYS A 10 -4.79 0.60 -1.75
N ILE A 11 -4.96 -0.38 -0.87
CA ILE A 11 -4.67 -1.78 -1.16
C ILE A 11 -5.99 -2.47 -1.50
N THR A 12 -6.03 -3.15 -2.64
CA THR A 12 -7.27 -3.73 -3.14
C THR A 12 -7.59 -5.07 -2.49
N ASN A 13 -8.87 -5.42 -2.53
CA ASN A 13 -9.39 -6.74 -2.23
C ASN A 13 -10.52 -7.07 -3.21
N SER A 14 -10.40 -8.16 -3.97
CA SER A 14 -11.40 -8.59 -4.95
C SER A 14 -12.35 -9.68 -4.44
N ASP A 15 -12.16 -10.15 -3.19
CA ASP A 15 -12.90 -11.28 -2.63
C ASP A 15 -14.42 -11.07 -2.70
N GLY A 16 -15.10 -12.05 -3.28
CA GLY A 16 -16.57 -12.04 -3.40
C GLY A 16 -17.13 -11.07 -4.44
N MET A 17 -16.29 -10.43 -5.26
CA MET A 17 -16.71 -9.46 -6.29
C MET A 17 -16.60 -10.06 -7.69
N SER A 18 -17.50 -9.63 -8.60
CA SER A 18 -17.26 -9.79 -10.02
C SER A 18 -16.09 -8.89 -10.46
N GLU A 19 -15.40 -9.25 -11.53
CA GLU A 19 -14.29 -8.44 -12.05
C GLU A 19 -14.76 -7.02 -12.41
N GLU A 20 -15.93 -6.88 -13.00
CA GLU A 20 -16.51 -5.58 -13.36
C GLU A 20 -16.74 -4.70 -12.12
N ALA A 21 -17.34 -5.24 -11.06
CA ALA A 21 -17.56 -4.53 -9.81
C ALA A 21 -16.23 -4.13 -9.15
N PHE A 22 -15.24 -5.03 -9.15
CA PHE A 22 -13.90 -4.75 -8.64
C PHE A 22 -13.22 -3.61 -9.39
N LEU A 23 -13.21 -3.65 -10.74
CA LEU A 23 -12.59 -2.60 -11.55
C LEU A 23 -13.31 -1.25 -11.39
N SER A 24 -14.65 -1.26 -11.23
CA SER A 24 -15.42 -0.05 -10.92
C SER A 24 -15.01 0.55 -9.58
N LYS A 25 -14.81 -0.29 -8.55
CA LYS A 25 -14.33 0.17 -7.23
C LYS A 25 -12.92 0.77 -7.29
N VAL A 26 -12.00 0.13 -8.03
CA VAL A 26 -10.65 0.68 -8.24
C VAL A 26 -10.71 2.02 -8.94
N LYS A 27 -11.55 2.15 -9.97
CA LYS A 27 -11.76 3.42 -10.67
C LYS A 27 -12.29 4.50 -9.73
N GLY A 28 -13.32 4.19 -8.93
CA GLY A 28 -13.87 5.12 -7.95
C GLY A 28 -12.84 5.57 -6.92
N ALA A 29 -11.98 4.66 -6.43
CA ALA A 29 -10.89 5.00 -5.53
C ALA A 29 -9.91 5.99 -6.17
N CYS A 30 -9.53 5.77 -7.44
CA CYS A 30 -8.68 6.68 -8.19
C CYS A 30 -9.33 8.06 -8.39
N GLU A 31 -10.62 8.11 -8.73
CA GLU A 31 -11.39 9.35 -8.85
C GLU A 31 -11.49 10.11 -7.53
N GLY A 32 -11.51 9.40 -6.40
CA GLY A 32 -11.57 9.96 -5.05
C GLY A 32 -10.22 10.40 -4.48
N GLY A 33 -9.14 10.34 -5.27
CA GLY A 33 -7.85 10.95 -4.94
C GLY A 33 -6.90 10.06 -4.15
N VAL A 34 -6.99 8.71 -4.24
CA VAL A 34 -5.91 7.86 -3.75
C VAL A 34 -4.62 8.19 -4.50
N THR A 35 -3.50 8.18 -3.80
CA THR A 35 -2.20 8.58 -4.36
C THR A 35 -1.34 7.39 -4.77
N LEU A 36 -1.68 6.19 -4.29
CA LEU A 36 -1.01 4.94 -4.61
C LEU A 36 -2.03 3.79 -4.57
N VAL A 37 -1.95 2.86 -5.51
CA VAL A 37 -2.80 1.66 -5.55
C VAL A 37 -1.93 0.41 -5.48
N GLN A 38 -2.27 -0.54 -4.60
CA GLN A 38 -1.69 -1.88 -4.61
C GLN A 38 -2.75 -2.91 -5.01
N LEU A 39 -2.45 -3.67 -6.05
CA LEU A 39 -3.24 -4.84 -6.42
C LEU A 39 -2.76 -6.04 -5.60
N ARG A 40 -3.64 -6.59 -4.77
CA ARG A 40 -3.36 -7.71 -3.89
C ARG A 40 -4.30 -8.87 -4.18
N GLU A 41 -3.74 -9.97 -4.72
CA GLU A 41 -4.45 -11.20 -5.11
C GLU A 41 -3.66 -12.43 -4.63
N LYS A 42 -4.10 -13.08 -3.57
CA LYS A 42 -3.35 -14.18 -2.94
C LYS A 42 -3.57 -15.54 -3.61
N ASP A 43 -4.76 -15.78 -4.16
CA ASP A 43 -5.18 -17.12 -4.62
C ASP A 43 -5.34 -17.23 -6.14
N ARG A 44 -4.89 -16.22 -6.90
CA ARG A 44 -4.96 -16.24 -8.37
C ARG A 44 -3.78 -16.97 -9.00
N SER A 45 -4.05 -17.66 -10.12
CA SER A 45 -2.97 -18.15 -10.99
C SER A 45 -2.19 -16.96 -11.55
N THR A 46 -0.93 -17.18 -11.95
CA THR A 46 -0.08 -16.12 -12.54
C THR A 46 -0.75 -15.44 -13.72
N LEU A 47 -1.34 -16.23 -14.66
CA LEU A 47 -2.03 -15.69 -15.82
C LEU A 47 -3.20 -14.80 -15.42
N SER A 48 -4.08 -15.28 -14.57
CA SER A 48 -5.25 -14.50 -14.11
C SER A 48 -4.87 -13.24 -13.33
N TYR A 49 -3.78 -13.30 -12.54
CA TYR A 49 -3.26 -12.12 -11.85
C TYR A 49 -2.68 -11.09 -12.83
N TYR A 50 -1.89 -11.55 -13.81
CA TYR A 50 -1.34 -10.69 -14.87
C TYR A 50 -2.44 -10.01 -15.68
N GLU A 51 -3.47 -10.74 -16.12
CA GLU A 51 -4.58 -10.17 -16.89
C GLU A 51 -5.34 -9.10 -16.09
N LEU A 52 -5.61 -9.36 -14.81
CA LEU A 52 -6.25 -8.38 -13.92
C LEU A 52 -5.34 -7.17 -13.71
N ALA A 53 -4.05 -7.38 -13.46
CA ALA A 53 -3.07 -6.32 -13.26
C ALA A 53 -2.98 -5.38 -14.48
N CYS A 54 -3.03 -5.93 -15.71
CA CYS A 54 -3.10 -5.12 -16.93
C CYS A 54 -4.35 -4.24 -17.00
N LYS A 55 -5.50 -4.73 -16.52
CA LYS A 55 -6.75 -3.96 -16.49
C LYS A 55 -6.69 -2.86 -15.44
N VAL A 56 -6.22 -3.18 -14.23
CA VAL A 56 -6.03 -2.20 -13.15
C VAL A 56 -5.02 -1.13 -13.55
N LYS A 57 -3.90 -1.52 -14.19
CA LYS A 57 -2.91 -0.56 -14.66
C LYS A 57 -3.48 0.46 -15.64
N LYS A 58 -4.34 0.04 -16.58
CA LYS A 58 -5.02 0.97 -17.50
C LYS A 58 -5.86 2.02 -16.74
N ILE A 59 -6.49 1.61 -15.65
CA ILE A 59 -7.27 2.53 -14.80
C ILE A 59 -6.31 3.51 -14.11
N THR A 60 -5.33 2.99 -13.38
CA THR A 60 -4.41 3.85 -12.59
C THR A 60 -3.61 4.79 -13.48
N ASP A 61 -3.19 4.36 -14.68
CA ASP A 61 -2.49 5.20 -15.67
C ASP A 61 -3.36 6.39 -16.13
N THR A 62 -4.68 6.19 -16.27
CA THR A 62 -5.61 7.28 -16.65
C THR A 62 -5.60 8.42 -15.62
N TYR A 63 -5.39 8.10 -14.35
CA TYR A 63 -5.32 9.06 -13.25
C TYR A 63 -3.90 9.40 -12.82
N GLN A 64 -2.88 8.89 -13.53
CA GLN A 64 -1.45 9.07 -13.23
C GLN A 64 -1.07 8.58 -11.82
N ILE A 65 -1.75 7.56 -11.33
CA ILE A 65 -1.51 6.96 -10.02
C ILE A 65 -0.61 5.73 -10.20
N PRO A 66 0.51 5.61 -9.46
CA PRO A 66 1.36 4.43 -9.52
C PRO A 66 0.62 3.16 -9.08
N LEU A 67 0.86 2.05 -9.79
CA LEU A 67 0.42 0.71 -9.42
C LEU A 67 1.55 -0.07 -8.77
N ILE A 68 1.23 -0.77 -7.69
CA ILE A 68 2.10 -1.71 -6.98
C ILE A 68 1.45 -3.10 -7.03
N ILE A 69 2.25 -4.14 -7.30
CA ILE A 69 1.81 -5.54 -7.20
C ILE A 69 2.26 -6.09 -5.85
N ASP A 70 1.36 -6.80 -5.15
CA ASP A 70 1.66 -7.48 -3.90
C ASP A 70 2.41 -8.80 -4.18
N ASP A 71 3.55 -9.03 -3.52
CA ASP A 71 4.42 -10.22 -3.50
C ASP A 71 5.02 -10.66 -4.85
N ARG A 72 4.35 -10.46 -5.97
CA ARG A 72 4.65 -11.10 -7.26
C ARG A 72 5.51 -10.22 -8.17
N ILE A 73 6.84 -10.38 -8.04
CA ILE A 73 7.84 -9.67 -8.84
C ILE A 73 7.67 -9.96 -10.34
N ASP A 74 7.39 -11.21 -10.70
CA ASP A 74 7.17 -11.65 -12.08
C ASP A 74 5.99 -10.90 -12.74
N VAL A 75 4.88 -10.73 -12.01
CA VAL A 75 3.72 -9.97 -12.49
C VAL A 75 4.04 -8.48 -12.55
N ALA A 76 4.69 -7.93 -11.51
CA ALA A 76 5.09 -6.52 -11.48
C ALA A 76 5.98 -6.14 -12.68
N MET A 77 6.98 -6.97 -12.99
CA MET A 77 7.87 -6.78 -14.14
C MET A 77 7.12 -6.90 -15.47
N ALA A 78 6.25 -7.91 -15.61
CA ALA A 78 5.49 -8.13 -16.85
C ALA A 78 4.52 -6.99 -17.17
N VAL A 79 3.99 -6.31 -16.13
CA VAL A 79 3.06 -5.18 -16.24
C VAL A 79 3.79 -3.84 -16.29
N GLY A 80 5.05 -3.81 -15.86
CA GLY A 80 5.87 -2.58 -15.80
C GLY A 80 5.44 -1.65 -14.66
N CYS A 81 5.27 -2.18 -13.45
CA CYS A 81 4.89 -1.43 -12.25
C CYS A 81 5.76 -1.81 -11.04
N GLY A 82 5.49 -1.22 -9.87
CA GLY A 82 6.21 -1.51 -8.64
C GLY A 82 5.77 -2.80 -7.97
N VAL A 83 6.50 -3.20 -6.92
CA VAL A 83 6.17 -4.36 -6.08
C VAL A 83 6.23 -3.98 -4.60
N HIS A 84 5.39 -4.63 -3.79
CA HIS A 84 5.46 -4.57 -2.32
C HIS A 84 5.70 -5.97 -1.76
N LEU A 85 6.65 -6.08 -0.83
CA LEU A 85 7.12 -7.36 -0.30
C LEU A 85 7.02 -7.39 1.22
N GLY A 86 6.57 -8.52 1.75
CA GLY A 86 6.59 -8.84 3.16
C GLY A 86 7.87 -9.57 3.59
N ALA A 87 7.93 -9.93 4.87
CA ALA A 87 9.13 -10.56 5.46
C ALA A 87 9.40 -12.00 4.96
N GLU A 88 8.40 -12.67 4.42
CA GLU A 88 8.50 -14.06 3.92
C GLU A 88 8.60 -14.12 2.38
N ASP A 89 8.59 -12.95 1.72
CA ASP A 89 8.71 -12.85 0.27
C ASP A 89 10.19 -12.78 -0.18
N MET A 90 10.41 -12.52 -1.46
CA MET A 90 11.75 -12.36 -2.02
C MET A 90 12.51 -11.24 -1.28
N PRO A 91 13.78 -11.44 -0.87
CA PRO A 91 14.56 -10.39 -0.22
C PRO A 91 14.62 -9.11 -1.05
N ILE A 92 14.51 -7.96 -0.40
CA ILE A 92 14.48 -6.63 -1.05
C ILE A 92 15.73 -6.41 -1.92
N SER A 93 16.93 -6.76 -1.43
CA SER A 93 18.19 -6.61 -2.18
C SER A 93 18.18 -7.44 -3.48
N VAL A 94 17.73 -8.68 -3.42
CA VAL A 94 17.58 -9.55 -4.60
C VAL A 94 16.55 -8.98 -5.57
N THR A 95 15.42 -8.48 -5.05
CA THR A 95 14.39 -7.85 -5.87
C THR A 95 14.91 -6.59 -6.55
N ARG A 96 15.72 -5.79 -5.84
CA ARG A 96 16.36 -4.60 -6.39
C ARG A 96 17.31 -4.96 -7.54
N ASP A 97 18.10 -6.02 -7.39
CA ASP A 97 18.99 -6.51 -8.45
C ASP A 97 18.21 -6.97 -9.69
N ILE A 98 17.08 -7.68 -9.50
CA ILE A 98 16.23 -8.19 -10.58
C ILE A 98 15.48 -7.07 -11.28
N MET A 99 14.83 -6.17 -10.54
CA MET A 99 13.95 -5.14 -11.12
C MET A 99 14.71 -3.86 -11.53
N GLY A 100 15.95 -3.73 -11.08
CA GLY A 100 16.80 -2.57 -11.38
C GLY A 100 16.50 -1.35 -10.50
N LYS A 101 17.36 -0.31 -10.66
CA LYS A 101 17.35 0.89 -9.80
C LYS A 101 16.09 1.75 -9.93
N ASP A 102 15.39 1.67 -11.07
CA ASP A 102 14.26 2.55 -11.37
C ASP A 102 12.90 1.96 -10.95
N ALA A 103 12.85 0.68 -10.59
CA ALA A 103 11.63 0.04 -10.09
C ALA A 103 11.28 0.54 -8.68
N VAL A 104 9.98 0.72 -8.40
CA VAL A 104 9.47 1.03 -7.05
C VAL A 104 9.34 -0.26 -6.26
N ILE A 105 10.00 -0.33 -5.10
CA ILE A 105 9.94 -1.49 -4.21
C ILE A 105 9.51 -1.01 -2.82
N GLY A 106 8.35 -1.48 -2.37
CA GLY A 106 7.87 -1.29 -1.01
C GLY A 106 8.23 -2.47 -0.12
N ALA A 107 8.38 -2.24 1.17
CA ALA A 107 8.62 -3.29 2.14
C ALA A 107 7.71 -3.16 3.37
N THR A 108 7.26 -4.29 3.91
CA THR A 108 6.62 -4.33 5.23
C THR A 108 7.69 -4.43 6.33
N ALA A 109 7.68 -3.50 7.29
CA ALA A 109 8.52 -3.58 8.48
C ALA A 109 7.70 -3.34 9.76
N LYS A 110 7.99 -4.13 10.80
CA LYS A 110 7.30 -4.11 12.10
C LYS A 110 8.24 -3.84 13.28
N THR A 111 9.53 -3.70 13.00
CA THR A 111 10.58 -3.32 13.96
C THR A 111 11.51 -2.31 13.31
N VAL A 112 12.23 -1.57 14.13
CA VAL A 112 13.22 -0.57 13.69
C VAL A 112 14.32 -1.24 12.87
N GLU A 113 14.82 -2.38 13.33
CA GLU A 113 15.89 -3.13 12.65
C GLU A 113 15.46 -3.60 11.25
N ALA A 114 14.20 -4.09 11.14
CA ALA A 114 13.65 -4.51 9.85
C ALA A 114 13.47 -3.33 8.89
N ALA A 115 13.08 -2.16 9.39
CA ALA A 115 12.94 -0.95 8.58
C ALA A 115 14.28 -0.44 8.06
N ILE A 116 15.29 -0.33 8.94
CA ILE A 116 16.67 0.06 8.58
C ILE A 116 17.24 -0.91 7.54
N LYS A 117 17.05 -2.22 7.77
CA LYS A 117 17.50 -3.23 6.81
C LYS A 117 16.80 -3.09 5.46
N ALA A 118 15.49 -2.91 5.43
CA ALA A 118 14.73 -2.76 4.19
C ALA A 118 15.20 -1.53 3.39
N GLU A 119 15.44 -0.40 4.05
CA GLU A 119 16.01 0.80 3.42
C GLU A 119 17.40 0.54 2.86
N ALA A 120 18.29 -0.08 3.65
CA ALA A 120 19.65 -0.43 3.21
C ALA A 120 19.66 -1.42 2.04
N ASP A 121 18.72 -2.36 2.00
CA ASP A 121 18.52 -3.32 0.92
C ASP A 121 17.87 -2.68 -0.34
N GLY A 122 17.45 -1.41 -0.28
CA GLY A 122 16.96 -0.65 -1.41
C GLY A 122 15.43 -0.55 -1.54
N ALA A 123 14.67 -0.67 -0.44
CA ALA A 123 13.25 -0.30 -0.44
C ALA A 123 13.08 1.21 -0.68
N ASP A 124 12.01 1.58 -1.37
CA ASP A 124 11.65 2.98 -1.65
C ASP A 124 10.64 3.53 -0.64
N TYR A 125 9.89 2.67 0.05
CA TYR A 125 8.97 3.04 1.14
C TYR A 125 8.68 1.84 2.05
N ILE A 126 8.18 2.13 3.25
CA ILE A 126 7.81 1.15 4.28
C ILE A 126 6.30 1.18 4.52
N GLY A 127 5.67 -0.01 4.58
CA GLY A 127 4.36 -0.22 5.19
C GLY A 127 4.55 -0.74 6.62
N CYS A 128 4.01 -0.02 7.61
CA CYS A 128 4.15 -0.39 9.02
C CYS A 128 2.81 -0.60 9.72
N GLY A 129 2.61 -1.77 10.29
CA GLY A 129 1.37 -2.14 11.04
C GLY A 129 1.30 -3.64 11.34
N ALA A 130 0.14 -4.14 11.82
CA ALA A 130 -1.16 -3.48 11.85
C ALA A 130 -1.31 -2.57 13.08
N ILE A 131 -1.89 -1.38 12.90
CA ILE A 131 -2.15 -0.43 14.00
C ILE A 131 -3.37 -0.87 14.82
N TYR A 132 -4.41 -1.37 14.14
CA TYR A 132 -5.59 -1.96 14.76
C TYR A 132 -5.82 -3.39 14.27
N PRO A 133 -6.59 -4.21 15.01
CA PRO A 133 -7.03 -5.52 14.51
C PRO A 133 -7.72 -5.40 13.16
N THR A 134 -7.42 -6.32 12.26
CA THR A 134 -7.98 -6.32 10.89
C THR A 134 -8.47 -7.71 10.50
N LYS A 135 -9.56 -7.76 9.73
CA LYS A 135 -10.08 -9.01 9.19
C LYS A 135 -9.33 -9.46 7.94
N THR A 136 -8.68 -8.54 7.24
CA THR A 136 -7.96 -8.82 5.99
C THR A 136 -6.67 -9.65 6.22
N HIS A 137 -6.09 -9.56 7.43
CA HIS A 137 -4.90 -10.30 7.83
C HIS A 137 -4.99 -10.76 9.29
N VAL A 138 -5.80 -11.81 9.53
CA VAL A 138 -6.25 -12.25 10.88
C VAL A 138 -5.09 -12.62 11.84
N LYS A 139 -3.93 -13.05 11.34
CA LYS A 139 -2.78 -13.48 12.15
C LYS A 139 -1.75 -12.36 12.42
N THR A 140 -2.04 -11.13 12.06
CA THR A 140 -1.07 -10.03 12.19
C THR A 140 -0.98 -9.54 13.63
N LYS A 141 0.24 -9.49 14.20
CA LYS A 141 0.50 -8.84 15.49
C LYS A 141 0.29 -7.33 15.36
N ILE A 142 -0.32 -6.75 16.39
CA ILE A 142 -0.47 -5.29 16.48
C ILE A 142 0.91 -4.65 16.65
N THR A 143 1.19 -3.64 15.85
CA THR A 143 2.34 -2.76 15.99
C THR A 143 1.92 -1.54 16.78
N LYS A 144 2.56 -1.31 17.92
CA LYS A 144 2.27 -0.15 18.78
C LYS A 144 2.65 1.14 18.05
N VAL A 145 1.95 2.23 18.36
CA VAL A 145 2.19 3.55 17.74
C VAL A 145 3.59 4.09 18.10
N GLU A 146 4.10 3.75 19.29
CA GLU A 146 5.46 4.09 19.70
C GLU A 146 6.51 3.46 18.77
N VAL A 147 6.33 2.18 18.40
CA VAL A 147 7.20 1.47 17.45
C VAL A 147 7.11 2.07 16.05
N LEU A 148 5.89 2.45 15.60
CA LEU A 148 5.72 3.17 14.34
C LEU A 148 6.50 4.49 14.35
N ASN A 149 6.41 5.26 15.44
CA ASN A 149 7.16 6.52 15.61
C ASN A 149 8.68 6.29 15.58
N GLU A 150 9.18 5.25 16.27
CA GLU A 150 10.60 4.88 16.25
C GLU A 150 11.05 4.52 14.83
N ILE A 151 10.26 3.75 14.07
CA ILE A 151 10.54 3.40 12.67
C ILE A 151 10.62 4.66 11.81
N CYS A 152 9.65 5.57 11.92
CA CYS A 152 9.65 6.81 11.14
C CYS A 152 10.88 7.69 11.39
N ASN A 153 11.41 7.67 12.62
CA ASN A 153 12.63 8.44 12.98
C ASN A 153 13.93 7.71 12.61
N ALA A 154 13.88 6.40 12.31
CA ALA A 154 15.06 5.58 12.03
C ALA A 154 15.40 5.47 10.54
N VAL A 155 14.46 5.79 9.65
CA VAL A 155 14.64 5.69 8.19
C VAL A 155 14.38 7.03 7.51
N SER A 156 14.95 7.21 6.31
CA SER A 156 14.77 8.42 5.50
C SER A 156 13.71 8.25 4.40
N ILE A 157 13.34 7.01 4.10
CA ILE A 157 12.29 6.68 3.12
C ILE A 157 10.89 6.83 3.73
N PRO A 158 9.86 7.11 2.91
CA PRO A 158 8.48 7.26 3.38
C PRO A 158 8.00 6.05 4.18
N VAL A 159 7.31 6.32 5.30
CA VAL A 159 6.62 5.31 6.11
C VAL A 159 5.11 5.56 6.07
N ALA A 160 4.35 4.55 5.66
CA ALA A 160 2.90 4.58 5.65
C ALA A 160 2.33 3.62 6.70
N ALA A 161 1.41 4.11 7.53
CA ALA A 161 0.74 3.30 8.55
C ALA A 161 -0.35 2.43 7.93
N ILE A 162 -0.47 1.17 8.37
CA ILE A 162 -1.46 0.21 7.86
C ILE A 162 -2.13 -0.59 8.98
N GLY A 163 -3.32 -1.09 8.68
CA GLY A 163 -4.02 -2.11 9.47
C GLY A 163 -5.15 -1.55 10.32
N GLY A 164 -6.38 -1.85 9.92
CA GLY A 164 -7.62 -1.48 10.60
C GLY A 164 -7.90 0.02 10.66
N LEU A 165 -7.19 0.80 9.85
CA LEU A 165 -7.35 2.26 9.76
C LEU A 165 -8.60 2.63 8.96
N LYS A 166 -9.32 3.63 9.47
CA LYS A 166 -10.54 4.18 8.88
C LYS A 166 -10.76 5.60 9.38
N LYS A 167 -11.63 6.36 8.73
CA LYS A 167 -11.88 7.78 8.96
C LYS A 167 -11.97 8.18 10.44
N ASP A 168 -12.65 7.39 11.26
CA ASP A 168 -12.96 7.69 12.66
C ASP A 168 -11.85 7.32 13.67
N ASN A 169 -10.75 6.70 13.22
CA ASN A 169 -9.67 6.26 14.10
C ASN A 169 -8.27 6.75 13.70
N LEU A 170 -8.15 7.59 12.68
CA LEU A 170 -6.86 8.12 12.23
C LEU A 170 -6.17 9.03 13.25
N SER A 171 -6.92 9.60 14.20
CA SER A 171 -6.38 10.51 15.22
C SER A 171 -5.26 9.90 16.06
N ILE A 172 -5.17 8.58 16.17
CA ILE A 172 -4.06 7.88 16.87
C ILE A 172 -2.71 8.13 16.21
N LEU A 173 -2.70 8.50 14.92
CA LEU A 173 -1.50 8.76 14.13
C LEU A 173 -1.07 10.24 14.16
N LYS A 174 -1.86 11.09 14.85
CA LYS A 174 -1.51 12.50 15.04
C LYS A 174 -0.15 12.60 15.74
N ASP A 175 0.66 13.50 15.26
CA ASP A 175 2.01 13.76 15.79
C ASP A 175 3.06 12.65 15.51
N ILE A 176 2.69 11.59 14.76
CA ILE A 176 3.63 10.61 14.23
C ILE A 176 4.11 11.06 12.85
N PRO A 177 5.43 11.10 12.57
CA PRO A 177 5.96 11.63 11.30
C PRO A 177 5.82 10.62 10.13
N ILE A 178 4.63 10.02 9.99
CA ILE A 178 4.28 9.20 8.83
C ILE A 178 4.12 10.07 7.58
N GLN A 179 4.30 9.48 6.41
CA GLN A 179 4.08 10.14 5.13
C GLN A 179 2.77 9.70 4.45
N GLY A 180 2.07 8.71 5.03
CA GLY A 180 0.80 8.26 4.47
C GLY A 180 0.08 7.20 5.30
N VAL A 181 -1.10 6.84 4.81
CA VAL A 181 -2.00 5.85 5.40
C VAL A 181 -2.41 4.83 4.36
N CYS A 182 -2.22 3.54 4.66
CA CYS A 182 -2.68 2.43 3.84
C CYS A 182 -4.02 1.91 4.35
N VAL A 183 -4.98 1.75 3.47
CA VAL A 183 -6.29 1.19 3.79
C VAL A 183 -6.70 0.11 2.78
N VAL A 184 -7.50 -0.85 3.26
CA VAL A 184 -8.15 -1.87 2.41
C VAL A 184 -9.66 -1.68 2.51
N SER A 185 -10.29 -2.22 3.55
CA SER A 185 -11.74 -2.27 3.73
C SER A 185 -12.40 -0.89 3.81
N ALA A 186 -11.71 0.11 4.34
CA ALA A 186 -12.25 1.47 4.44
C ALA A 186 -12.61 2.08 3.08
N ILE A 187 -11.98 1.60 1.99
CA ILE A 187 -12.31 1.98 0.62
C ILE A 187 -13.01 0.82 -0.09
N MET A 188 -12.42 -0.38 -0.11
CA MET A 188 -12.90 -1.47 -0.96
C MET A 188 -14.26 -2.03 -0.53
N ASP A 189 -14.63 -1.96 0.76
CA ASP A 189 -15.94 -2.41 1.24
C ASP A 189 -17.01 -1.29 1.16
N ALA A 190 -16.62 -0.04 0.87
CA ALA A 190 -17.58 1.07 0.75
C ALA A 190 -18.50 0.87 -0.46
N GLU A 191 -19.76 1.29 -0.35
CA GLU A 191 -20.71 1.34 -1.47
C GLU A 191 -20.20 2.30 -2.57
N ASP A 192 -19.77 3.50 -2.15
CA ASP A 192 -19.18 4.54 -3.00
C ASP A 192 -17.71 4.72 -2.63
N THR A 193 -16.83 4.07 -3.40
CA THR A 193 -15.38 4.10 -3.17
C THR A 193 -14.77 5.47 -3.46
N LYS A 194 -15.37 6.25 -4.37
CA LYS A 194 -14.93 7.62 -4.64
C LYS A 194 -15.14 8.50 -3.42
N LYS A 195 -16.36 8.56 -2.91
CA LYS A 195 -16.69 9.35 -1.73
C LYS A 195 -15.88 8.91 -0.50
N ALA A 196 -15.73 7.59 -0.29
CA ALA A 196 -14.94 7.06 0.81
C ALA A 196 -13.47 7.50 0.72
N SER A 197 -12.90 7.53 -0.49
CA SER A 197 -11.52 7.99 -0.71
C SER A 197 -11.39 9.49 -0.49
N GLU A 198 -12.32 10.31 -1.00
CA GLU A 198 -12.36 11.77 -0.76
C GLU A 198 -12.39 12.09 0.74
N GLU A 199 -13.30 11.46 1.48
CA GLU A 199 -13.44 11.68 2.93
C GLU A 199 -12.21 11.20 3.72
N LEU A 200 -11.60 10.06 3.32
CA LEU A 200 -10.36 9.59 3.94
C LEU A 200 -9.19 10.52 3.66
N LEU A 201 -9.05 11.00 2.42
CA LEU A 201 -7.99 11.90 2.03
C LEU A 201 -8.03 13.21 2.84
N GLU A 202 -9.23 13.76 3.04
CA GLU A 202 -9.41 14.95 3.90
C GLU A 202 -8.92 14.71 5.34
N GLU A 203 -9.25 13.56 5.94
CA GLU A 203 -8.78 13.22 7.29
C GLU A 203 -7.27 12.94 7.34
N VAL A 204 -6.73 12.27 6.32
CA VAL A 204 -5.29 12.05 6.21
C VAL A 204 -4.53 13.37 6.11
N HIS A 205 -5.00 14.33 5.32
CA HIS A 205 -4.38 15.66 5.24
C HIS A 205 -4.35 16.37 6.60
N LYS A 206 -5.42 16.24 7.41
CA LYS A 206 -5.46 16.84 8.76
C LYS A 206 -4.40 16.25 9.70
N ILE A 207 -4.14 14.95 9.62
CA ILE A 207 -3.13 14.31 10.47
C ILE A 207 -1.71 14.49 9.96
N LEU A 208 -1.51 14.61 8.64
CA LEU A 208 -0.21 14.86 8.03
C LEU A 208 0.17 16.36 7.99
N HIS A 209 -0.71 17.24 8.49
CA HIS A 209 -0.51 18.72 8.47
C HIS A 209 -0.23 19.27 7.06
N LYS A 210 -0.91 18.69 6.04
CA LYS A 210 -0.80 19.08 4.61
C LYS A 210 -1.98 19.93 4.15
#